data_0746c14ad3f332fc830f67f8f374621a
#
_entry.id   0746c14ad3f332fc830f67f8f374621a
#
_cell.length_a   1.000
_cell.length_b   1.000
_cell.length_c   1.000
_cell.angle_alpha   90.00
_cell.angle_beta   90.00
_cell.angle_gamma   90.00
#
_symmetry.space_group_name_H-M   'P 1'
#
loop_
_entity.id
_entity.type
_entity.pdbx_description
1 polymer ?
#
loop_
_entity_poly.entity_id
_entity_poly.type
_entity_poly.pdbx_seq_one_letter_code
_entity_poly.pdbx_strand_id
1 'polypeptide(L)'
;MSPGPVAPHPAPDVRRPPASGPGRTWPLVVAMAAAATLGWLPFVGRDVGPDEGGLLLVAAQWAPGSSVYGDYFVDRPPVLLALVAAAEHLGGLVGLRLLGALAVVACVLLAGLVGRLAAPGTRRGPLMAAGAAAALTATPLFGGTVVDAEILGVPFLLAGTAATLAALTAPDARRAALRGALAGAAAVAAALTKQNLVDVGVLLAALAVTGLLARRGAARLRPLLAGAVAGGLAALVLALVGAATRGTGPVELWRAVVTFRSQAGRVIATADPPSSADRFVVMLVALLASGAPLLLAALAPSLRRAVLLGPDRLDLRWAAAAVLAWECVGVALGGSYWLHYLTGLVPGIVLVAALAARTPPRSPGWRRRALVTAYAGTALSAAVAVGWVGVHPIERSELAVSAWLVDHGRPGDTAVVAFGEPNVLWAAGMSSPYEQLWSLPVRVSDPDLRELAAVLEGPRRPTWLVVAGRSLLTWGVDPDAAEPAVAAHYREVAVVAGYTVLEVRR
;
A
#
# COMPACT_ATOMS: atom_id res chain seq x y z
N MET A 1 71.87 -46.63 11.98
CA MET A 1 71.57 -45.24 11.64
C MET A 1 70.08 -45.11 11.39
N SER A 2 69.34 -44.58 12.37
CA SER A 2 67.91 -44.34 12.24
C SER A 2 67.72 -42.93 11.65
N PRO A 3 66.81 -42.74 10.67
CA PRO A 3 66.52 -41.42 10.17
C PRO A 3 65.71 -40.62 11.21
N GLY A 4 66.16 -39.37 11.49
CA GLY A 4 65.48 -38.45 12.40
C GLY A 4 64.16 -37.92 11.85
N PRO A 5 63.30 -37.36 12.68
CA PRO A 5 61.94 -36.90 12.30
C PRO A 5 62.05 -35.66 11.39
N VAL A 6 61.38 -35.73 10.22
CA VAL A 6 61.19 -34.59 9.31
C VAL A 6 60.19 -33.63 9.91
N ALA A 7 60.57 -32.38 10.11
CA ALA A 7 59.68 -31.32 10.59
C ALA A 7 58.55 -31.05 9.58
N PRO A 8 57.31 -30.85 10.01
CA PRO A 8 56.18 -30.55 9.09
C PRO A 8 56.38 -29.14 8.46
N HIS A 9 56.24 -29.06 7.16
CA HIS A 9 56.20 -27.80 6.42
C HIS A 9 55.04 -26.92 6.92
N PRO A 10 55.26 -25.60 7.14
CA PRO A 10 54.17 -24.71 7.48
C PRO A 10 53.17 -24.63 6.30
N ALA A 11 51.90 -24.82 6.62
CA ALA A 11 50.79 -24.68 5.67
C ALA A 11 50.79 -23.27 5.03
N PRO A 12 50.52 -23.14 3.73
CA PRO A 12 50.51 -21.84 3.05
C PRO A 12 49.46 -20.93 3.71
N ASP A 13 49.89 -19.74 4.08
CA ASP A 13 49.09 -18.67 4.64
C ASP A 13 48.01 -18.27 3.62
N VAL A 14 46.82 -18.85 3.72
CA VAL A 14 45.66 -18.51 2.90
C VAL A 14 45.17 -17.14 3.40
N ARG A 15 45.77 -16.08 2.87
CA ARG A 15 45.33 -14.69 3.05
C ARG A 15 43.83 -14.63 2.68
N ARG A 16 42.96 -14.64 3.68
CA ARG A 16 41.53 -14.29 3.48
C ARG A 16 41.50 -12.90 2.87
N PRO A 17 40.83 -12.71 1.72
CA PRO A 17 40.66 -11.37 1.17
C PRO A 17 39.98 -10.49 2.25
N PRO A 18 40.41 -9.23 2.38
CA PRO A 18 39.87 -8.34 3.39
C PRO A 18 38.34 -8.31 3.25
N ALA A 19 37.65 -8.63 4.34
CA ALA A 19 36.21 -8.55 4.41
C ALA A 19 35.82 -7.11 4.04
N SER A 20 35.27 -6.93 2.87
CA SER A 20 34.83 -5.63 2.39
C SER A 20 33.73 -5.16 3.34
N GLY A 21 34.08 -4.23 4.23
CA GLY A 21 33.25 -3.77 5.33
C GLY A 21 31.83 -3.34 4.86
N PRO A 22 30.81 -3.56 5.68
CA PRO A 22 29.41 -3.26 5.37
C PRO A 22 29.13 -1.78 5.07
N GLY A 23 30.04 -0.87 5.44
CA GLY A 23 29.88 0.58 5.27
C GLY A 23 29.77 1.07 3.82
N ARG A 24 30.32 0.33 2.82
CA ARG A 24 30.31 0.76 1.41
C ARG A 24 29.02 0.48 0.63
N THR A 25 28.04 -0.24 1.17
CA THR A 25 26.78 -0.56 0.49
C THR A 25 25.67 0.46 0.74
N TRP A 26 25.68 1.12 1.90
CA TRP A 26 24.65 2.07 2.26
C TRP A 26 24.57 3.31 1.36
N PRO A 27 25.66 3.93 0.90
CA PRO A 27 25.58 5.02 -0.07
C PRO A 27 24.84 4.64 -1.35
N LEU A 28 25.00 3.39 -1.83
CA LEU A 28 24.26 2.91 -3.01
C LEU A 28 22.77 2.69 -2.72
N VAL A 29 22.42 2.18 -1.54
CA VAL A 29 21.01 2.04 -1.12
C VAL A 29 20.35 3.43 -1.01
N VAL A 30 21.06 4.41 -0.44
CA VAL A 30 20.58 5.81 -0.36
C VAL A 30 20.45 6.41 -1.77
N ALA A 31 21.40 6.15 -2.67
CA ALA A 31 21.29 6.59 -4.06
C ALA A 31 20.09 5.97 -4.78
N MET A 32 19.79 4.68 -4.53
CA MET A 32 18.58 4.03 -5.05
C MET A 32 17.31 4.67 -4.48
N ALA A 33 17.29 4.99 -3.17
CA ALA A 33 16.17 5.69 -2.56
C ALA A 33 15.95 7.09 -3.18
N ALA A 34 17.04 7.85 -3.35
CA ALA A 34 16.99 9.15 -4.02
C ALA A 34 16.50 9.03 -5.47
N ALA A 35 16.99 8.06 -6.23
CA ALA A 35 16.54 7.84 -7.61
C ALA A 35 15.05 7.47 -7.69
N ALA A 36 14.57 6.60 -6.80
CA ALA A 36 13.14 6.26 -6.73
C ALA A 36 12.27 7.49 -6.38
N THR A 37 12.73 8.31 -5.42
CA THR A 37 12.05 9.54 -5.03
C THR A 37 12.05 10.58 -6.15
N LEU A 38 13.16 10.72 -6.91
CA LEU A 38 13.21 11.58 -8.09
C LEU A 38 12.19 11.13 -9.15
N GLY A 39 11.94 9.82 -9.30
CA GLY A 39 10.89 9.29 -10.17
C GLY A 39 9.47 9.63 -9.69
N TRP A 40 9.30 9.87 -8.40
CA TRP A 40 8.02 10.27 -7.80
C TRP A 40 7.74 11.78 -7.88
N LEU A 41 8.78 12.63 -7.81
CA LEU A 41 8.65 14.09 -7.75
C LEU A 41 7.80 14.71 -8.88
N PRO A 42 7.83 14.23 -10.16
CA PRO A 42 6.98 14.78 -11.21
C PRO A 42 5.47 14.73 -10.92
N PHE A 43 5.06 13.88 -9.98
CA PHE A 43 3.64 13.70 -9.63
C PHE A 43 3.19 14.56 -8.45
N VAL A 44 4.11 15.18 -7.71
CA VAL A 44 3.79 15.99 -6.52
C VAL A 44 2.91 17.20 -6.86
N GLY A 45 3.13 17.84 -8.00
CA GLY A 45 2.36 19.02 -8.45
C GLY A 45 1.22 18.68 -9.41
N ARG A 46 0.82 17.41 -9.57
CA ARG A 46 -0.27 17.01 -10.48
C ARG A 46 -1.64 17.17 -9.81
N ASP A 47 -2.67 17.10 -10.64
CA ASP A 47 -4.07 17.17 -10.21
C ASP A 47 -4.39 16.10 -9.16
N VAL A 48 -5.28 16.46 -8.23
CA VAL A 48 -5.72 15.60 -7.13
C VAL A 48 -6.52 14.40 -7.65
N GLY A 49 -6.19 13.21 -7.20
CA GLY A 49 -6.96 12.01 -7.49
C GLY A 49 -8.22 11.87 -6.64
N PRO A 50 -9.23 11.09 -7.09
CA PRO A 50 -10.45 10.88 -6.32
C PRO A 50 -10.19 10.35 -4.90
N ASP A 51 -9.35 9.33 -4.75
CA ASP A 51 -9.02 8.78 -3.42
C ASP A 51 -8.22 9.78 -2.57
N GLU A 52 -7.26 10.53 -3.14
CA GLU A 52 -6.53 11.57 -2.41
C GLU A 52 -7.47 12.66 -1.90
N GLY A 53 -8.32 13.23 -2.78
CA GLY A 53 -9.27 14.28 -2.42
C GLY A 53 -10.28 13.82 -1.38
N GLY A 54 -10.84 12.63 -1.55
CA GLY A 54 -11.81 12.08 -0.60
C GLY A 54 -11.19 11.76 0.76
N LEU A 55 -9.98 11.19 0.80
CA LEU A 55 -9.29 10.94 2.06
C LEU A 55 -8.90 12.23 2.78
N LEU A 56 -8.50 13.28 2.06
CA LEU A 56 -8.22 14.59 2.63
C LEU A 56 -9.50 15.21 3.22
N LEU A 57 -10.64 15.14 2.51
CA LEU A 57 -11.94 15.59 3.04
C LEU A 57 -12.33 14.89 4.34
N VAL A 58 -12.23 13.56 4.37
CA VAL A 58 -12.56 12.77 5.58
C VAL A 58 -11.60 13.09 6.72
N ALA A 59 -10.31 13.18 6.43
CA ALA A 59 -9.29 13.43 7.45
C ALA A 59 -9.35 14.84 8.05
N ALA A 60 -9.70 15.85 7.23
CA ALA A 60 -9.85 17.24 7.67
C ALA A 60 -10.97 17.42 8.70
N GLN A 61 -12.02 16.61 8.62
CA GLN A 61 -13.19 16.72 9.50
C GLN A 61 -13.33 15.58 10.53
N TRP A 62 -12.29 14.73 10.70
CA TRP A 62 -12.36 13.59 11.62
C TRP A 62 -12.58 14.03 13.07
N ALA A 63 -13.84 14.00 13.46
CA ALA A 63 -14.40 14.37 14.76
C ALA A 63 -15.70 13.60 14.96
N PRO A 64 -16.34 13.66 16.14
CA PRO A 64 -17.69 13.11 16.32
C PRO A 64 -18.67 13.71 15.30
N GLY A 65 -19.40 12.85 14.58
CA GLY A 65 -20.33 13.24 13.53
C GLY A 65 -21.42 12.18 13.27
N SER A 66 -22.06 12.27 12.11
CA SER A 66 -23.13 11.34 11.71
C SER A 66 -22.60 9.99 11.23
N SER A 67 -21.33 9.90 10.87
CA SER A 67 -20.67 8.70 10.34
C SER A 67 -19.45 8.28 11.16
N VAL A 68 -18.73 7.26 10.69
CA VAL A 68 -17.60 6.65 11.41
C VAL A 68 -16.42 7.60 11.60
N TYR A 69 -16.21 8.55 10.68
CA TYR A 69 -15.12 9.53 10.72
C TYR A 69 -15.64 10.98 10.59
N GLY A 70 -16.61 11.35 11.35
CA GLY A 70 -17.29 12.65 11.24
C GLY A 70 -18.59 12.52 10.44
N ASP A 71 -18.76 13.33 9.39
CA ASP A 71 -19.96 13.31 8.56
C ASP A 71 -19.81 12.47 7.28
N TYR A 72 -18.64 11.92 7.01
CA TYR A 72 -18.39 11.11 5.83
C TYR A 72 -18.03 9.68 6.15
N PHE A 73 -18.56 8.75 5.35
CA PHE A 73 -18.23 7.34 5.44
C PHE A 73 -17.01 7.01 4.57
N VAL A 74 -16.08 6.25 5.15
CA VAL A 74 -15.05 5.55 4.41
C VAL A 74 -14.70 4.23 5.09
N ASP A 75 -14.49 3.19 4.30
CA ASP A 75 -14.16 1.84 4.77
C ASP A 75 -12.66 1.63 5.08
N ARG A 76 -11.97 2.69 5.43
CA ARG A 76 -10.54 2.67 5.69
C ARG A 76 -10.22 2.61 7.17
N PRO A 77 -9.15 1.86 7.57
CA PRO A 77 -8.73 1.78 8.96
C PRO A 77 -8.11 3.09 9.47
N PRO A 78 -8.07 3.30 10.82
CA PRO A 78 -7.77 4.59 11.42
C PRO A 78 -6.32 5.05 11.29
N VAL A 79 -5.35 4.14 11.07
CA VAL A 79 -3.94 4.56 10.88
C VAL A 79 -3.79 5.28 9.54
N LEU A 80 -4.48 4.85 8.48
CA LEU A 80 -4.49 5.59 7.22
C LEU A 80 -5.02 7.00 7.42
N LEU A 81 -6.19 7.14 8.09
CA LEU A 81 -6.80 8.46 8.34
C LEU A 81 -5.89 9.35 9.19
N ALA A 82 -5.19 8.79 10.17
CA ALA A 82 -4.24 9.55 10.98
C ALA A 82 -3.04 10.05 10.16
N LEU A 83 -2.52 9.24 9.23
CA LEU A 83 -1.45 9.64 8.32
C LEU A 83 -1.91 10.75 7.36
N VAL A 84 -3.11 10.62 6.80
CA VAL A 84 -3.68 11.64 5.90
C VAL A 84 -4.00 12.93 6.67
N ALA A 85 -4.53 12.84 7.90
CA ALA A 85 -4.78 14.01 8.74
C ALA A 85 -3.47 14.75 9.10
N ALA A 86 -2.39 14.03 9.37
CA ALA A 86 -1.08 14.64 9.56
C ALA A 86 -0.60 15.36 8.29
N ALA A 87 -0.82 14.77 7.12
CA ALA A 87 -0.47 15.39 5.84
C ALA A 87 -1.33 16.63 5.54
N GLU A 88 -2.63 16.58 5.86
CA GLU A 88 -3.54 17.71 5.73
C GLU A 88 -3.05 18.91 6.52
N HIS A 89 -2.67 18.72 7.79
CA HIS A 89 -2.09 19.77 8.62
C HIS A 89 -0.73 20.30 8.12
N LEU A 90 0.00 19.53 7.31
CA LEU A 90 1.30 19.88 6.75
C LEU A 90 1.24 20.46 5.32
N GLY A 91 0.05 20.73 4.80
CA GLY A 91 -0.13 21.38 3.49
C GLY A 91 -1.04 20.63 2.52
N GLY A 92 -2.00 19.86 3.02
CA GLY A 92 -3.03 19.21 2.21
C GLY A 92 -2.46 18.21 1.21
N LEU A 93 -2.80 18.36 -0.06
CA LEU A 93 -2.34 17.48 -1.13
C LEU A 93 -0.82 17.41 -1.25
N VAL A 94 -0.14 18.55 -1.13
CA VAL A 94 1.33 18.59 -1.17
C VAL A 94 1.92 17.82 0.01
N GLY A 95 1.38 18.02 1.21
CA GLY A 95 1.75 17.27 2.41
C GLY A 95 1.55 15.76 2.24
N LEU A 96 0.41 15.34 1.65
CA LEU A 96 0.12 13.94 1.38
C LEU A 96 1.13 13.34 0.39
N ARG A 97 1.47 14.04 -0.66
CA ARG A 97 2.41 13.57 -1.69
C ARG A 97 3.85 13.55 -1.22
N LEU A 98 4.24 14.49 -0.35
CA LEU A 98 5.53 14.43 0.34
C LEU A 98 5.60 13.25 1.31
N LEU A 99 4.49 12.92 1.98
CA LEU A 99 4.41 11.69 2.78
C LEU A 99 4.56 10.44 1.91
N GLY A 100 3.96 10.40 0.72
CA GLY A 100 4.16 9.34 -0.27
C GLY A 100 5.63 9.21 -0.70
N ALA A 101 6.29 10.33 -1.00
CA ALA A 101 7.70 10.35 -1.32
C ALA A 101 8.58 9.83 -0.16
N LEU A 102 8.26 10.21 1.07
CA LEU A 102 8.91 9.70 2.28
C LEU A 102 8.68 8.20 2.47
N ALA A 103 7.48 7.71 2.15
CA ALA A 103 7.18 6.28 2.16
C ALA A 103 8.02 5.51 1.14
N VAL A 104 8.24 6.04 -0.07
CA VAL A 104 9.16 5.45 -1.07
C VAL A 104 10.59 5.38 -0.53
N VAL A 105 11.12 6.47 0.07
CA VAL A 105 12.44 6.47 0.73
C VAL A 105 12.51 5.38 1.79
N ALA A 106 11.51 5.32 2.67
CA ALA A 106 11.44 4.32 3.75
C ALA A 106 11.40 2.90 3.19
N CYS A 107 10.62 2.63 2.14
CA CYS A 107 10.56 1.33 1.47
C CYS A 107 11.94 0.88 0.99
N VAL A 108 12.69 1.74 0.31
CA VAL A 108 14.01 1.36 -0.23
C VAL A 108 15.04 1.15 0.88
N LEU A 109 15.06 2.01 1.89
CA LEU A 109 15.98 1.87 3.03
C LEU A 109 15.67 0.63 3.87
N LEU A 110 14.39 0.37 4.16
CA LEU A 110 13.95 -0.82 4.89
C LEU A 110 14.17 -2.09 4.09
N ALA A 111 13.95 -2.08 2.77
CA ALA A 111 14.31 -3.19 1.90
C ALA A 111 15.82 -3.49 1.96
N GLY A 112 16.67 -2.46 1.91
CA GLY A 112 18.11 -2.62 2.14
C GLY A 112 18.43 -3.25 3.49
N LEU A 113 17.71 -2.87 4.55
CA LEU A 113 17.84 -3.46 5.89
C LEU A 113 17.38 -4.93 5.90
N VAL A 114 16.23 -5.26 5.29
CA VAL A 114 15.76 -6.65 5.10
C VAL A 114 16.84 -7.48 4.40
N GLY A 115 17.41 -6.95 3.29
CA GLY A 115 18.48 -7.61 2.56
C GLY A 115 19.74 -7.86 3.40
N ARG A 116 20.12 -6.91 4.25
CA ARG A 116 21.27 -7.05 5.18
C ARG A 116 21.03 -8.13 6.22
N LEU A 117 19.82 -8.17 6.79
CA LEU A 117 19.46 -9.12 7.84
C LEU A 117 19.23 -10.52 7.28
N ALA A 118 18.62 -10.64 6.12
CA ALA A 118 18.41 -11.93 5.46
C ALA A 118 19.71 -12.55 4.93
N ALA A 119 20.67 -11.74 4.46
CA ALA A 119 21.94 -12.21 3.88
C ALA A 119 23.17 -11.55 4.54
N PRO A 120 23.43 -11.84 5.83
CA PRO A 120 24.51 -11.21 6.57
C PRO A 120 25.87 -11.48 5.92
N GLY A 121 26.75 -10.48 5.96
CA GLY A 121 28.11 -10.56 5.40
C GLY A 121 28.19 -10.44 3.88
N THR A 122 27.06 -10.27 3.16
CA THR A 122 27.05 -10.05 1.70
C THR A 122 26.68 -8.62 1.36
N ARG A 123 27.34 -8.05 0.35
CA ARG A 123 26.94 -6.77 -0.26
C ARG A 123 25.70 -6.90 -1.14
N ARG A 124 25.42 -8.11 -1.63
CA ARG A 124 24.31 -8.38 -2.56
C ARG A 124 22.96 -8.25 -1.90
N GLY A 125 22.83 -8.66 -0.63
CA GLY A 125 21.54 -8.62 0.09
C GLY A 125 20.89 -7.24 0.08
N PRO A 126 21.56 -6.21 0.66
CA PRO A 126 21.03 -4.85 0.65
C PRO A 126 20.74 -4.32 -0.76
N LEU A 127 21.65 -4.55 -1.73
CA LEU A 127 21.51 -4.00 -3.08
C LEU A 127 20.38 -4.65 -3.88
N MET A 128 20.23 -5.97 -3.80
CA MET A 128 19.15 -6.67 -4.52
C MET A 128 17.77 -6.31 -3.95
N ALA A 129 17.64 -6.30 -2.63
CA ALA A 129 16.39 -5.97 -1.97
C ALA A 129 16.00 -4.49 -2.19
N ALA A 130 16.94 -3.55 -1.99
CA ALA A 130 16.71 -2.13 -2.24
C ALA A 130 16.45 -1.82 -3.72
N GLY A 131 17.15 -2.48 -4.64
CA GLY A 131 16.94 -2.32 -6.08
C GLY A 131 15.57 -2.77 -6.54
N ALA A 132 15.05 -3.88 -6.00
CA ALA A 132 13.70 -4.33 -6.26
C ALA A 132 12.66 -3.32 -5.72
N ALA A 133 12.81 -2.87 -4.47
CA ALA A 133 11.93 -1.86 -3.89
C ALA A 133 11.96 -0.56 -4.70
N ALA A 134 13.15 -0.04 -5.03
CA ALA A 134 13.30 1.22 -5.76
C ALA A 134 12.60 1.20 -7.12
N ALA A 135 12.78 0.12 -7.89
CA ALA A 135 12.18 0.02 -9.22
C ALA A 135 10.64 -0.14 -9.16
N LEU A 136 10.13 -0.90 -8.17
CA LEU A 136 8.71 -1.22 -8.11
C LEU A 136 7.87 -0.19 -7.35
N THR A 137 8.45 0.59 -6.41
CA THR A 137 7.72 1.67 -5.73
C THR A 137 7.71 2.99 -6.49
N ALA A 138 8.63 3.17 -7.45
CA ALA A 138 8.72 4.39 -8.26
C ALA A 138 7.92 4.31 -9.57
N THR A 139 7.39 3.14 -9.94
CA THR A 139 6.76 2.97 -11.26
C THR A 139 5.28 3.36 -11.27
N PRO A 140 4.83 4.18 -12.25
CA PRO A 140 3.42 4.40 -12.53
C PRO A 140 2.62 3.13 -12.82
N LEU A 141 3.28 2.06 -13.29
CA LEU A 141 2.64 0.77 -13.55
C LEU A 141 2.10 0.11 -12.26
N PHE A 142 2.59 0.51 -11.10
CA PHE A 142 2.09 0.08 -9.79
C PHE A 142 1.27 1.18 -9.09
N GLY A 143 0.74 2.14 -9.85
CA GLY A 143 -0.07 3.22 -9.31
C GLY A 143 0.74 4.38 -8.70
N GLY A 144 2.07 4.42 -8.92
CA GLY A 144 2.98 5.41 -8.33
C GLY A 144 2.79 6.87 -8.81
N THR A 145 1.58 7.27 -9.19
CA THR A 145 1.25 8.64 -9.61
C THR A 145 0.41 9.41 -8.57
N VAL A 146 -0.15 8.68 -7.62
CA VAL A 146 -1.00 9.19 -6.51
C VAL A 146 -0.63 8.47 -5.23
N VAL A 147 -1.07 9.01 -4.09
CA VAL A 147 -0.84 8.38 -2.78
C VAL A 147 -2.01 7.50 -2.40
N ASP A 148 -1.78 6.20 -2.41
CA ASP A 148 -2.73 5.18 -1.99
C ASP A 148 -2.33 4.56 -0.65
N ALA A 149 -3.25 3.84 -0.04
CA ALA A 149 -3.01 3.17 1.24
C ALA A 149 -1.87 2.14 1.16
N GLU A 150 -1.65 1.51 0.01
CA GLU A 150 -0.58 0.54 -0.20
C GLU A 150 0.79 1.16 -0.03
N ILE A 151 1.06 2.29 -0.69
CA ILE A 151 2.40 2.91 -0.60
C ILE A 151 2.69 3.40 0.82
N LEU A 152 1.67 3.84 1.57
CA LEU A 152 1.80 4.23 2.97
C LEU A 152 1.95 3.03 3.91
N GLY A 153 1.41 1.86 3.55
CA GLY A 153 1.45 0.64 4.36
C GLY A 153 2.71 -0.19 4.17
N VAL A 154 3.30 -0.21 2.97
CA VAL A 154 4.51 -1.01 2.65
C VAL A 154 5.70 -0.73 3.58
N PRO A 155 6.01 0.50 4.00
CA PRO A 155 7.05 0.75 5.00
C PRO A 155 6.86 -0.02 6.30
N PHE A 156 5.63 -0.13 6.80
CA PHE A 156 5.32 -0.92 8.01
C PHE A 156 5.56 -2.41 7.75
N LEU A 157 5.17 -2.94 6.59
CA LEU A 157 5.42 -4.34 6.22
C LEU A 157 6.91 -4.66 6.17
N LEU A 158 7.71 -3.80 5.55
CA LEU A 158 9.16 -3.96 5.47
C LEU A 158 9.85 -3.77 6.83
N ALA A 159 9.37 -2.84 7.67
CA ALA A 159 9.85 -2.66 9.03
C ALA A 159 9.56 -3.88 9.90
N GLY A 160 8.34 -4.42 9.83
CA GLY A 160 7.95 -5.64 10.54
C GLY A 160 8.74 -6.86 10.07
N THR A 161 8.98 -6.99 8.75
CA THR A 161 9.85 -8.04 8.19
C THR A 161 11.29 -7.90 8.69
N ALA A 162 11.85 -6.69 8.68
CA ALA A 162 13.20 -6.43 9.19
C ALA A 162 13.30 -6.75 10.69
N ALA A 163 12.31 -6.34 11.49
CA ALA A 163 12.25 -6.61 12.92
C ALA A 163 12.15 -8.12 13.19
N THR A 164 11.37 -8.87 12.40
CA THR A 164 11.27 -10.34 12.47
C THR A 164 12.62 -11.00 12.20
N LEU A 165 13.30 -10.64 11.12
CA LEU A 165 14.62 -11.19 10.78
C LEU A 165 15.67 -10.84 11.86
N ALA A 166 15.62 -9.60 12.37
CA ALA A 166 16.49 -9.16 13.46
C ALA A 166 16.22 -9.94 14.76
N ALA A 167 14.96 -10.29 15.05
CA ALA A 167 14.60 -11.09 16.21
C ALA A 167 15.13 -12.52 16.12
N LEU A 168 15.02 -13.14 14.95
CA LEU A 168 15.54 -14.50 14.69
C LEU A 168 17.06 -14.60 14.87
N THR A 169 17.79 -13.51 14.67
CA THR A 169 19.25 -13.43 14.83
C THR A 169 19.69 -12.73 16.11
N ALA A 170 18.76 -12.47 17.03
CA ALA A 170 19.05 -11.79 18.28
C ALA A 170 20.03 -12.58 19.16
N PRO A 171 20.91 -11.94 19.92
CA PRO A 171 21.86 -12.63 20.79
C PRO A 171 21.17 -13.35 21.97
N ASP A 172 20.03 -12.83 22.43
CA ASP A 172 19.30 -13.33 23.59
C ASP A 172 17.78 -13.28 23.39
N ALA A 173 17.02 -13.95 24.26
CA ALA A 173 15.57 -14.06 24.20
C ALA A 173 14.87 -12.69 24.43
N ARG A 174 15.43 -11.83 25.31
CA ARG A 174 14.87 -10.51 25.62
C ARG A 174 14.90 -9.61 24.37
N ARG A 175 16.04 -9.57 23.68
CA ARG A 175 16.16 -8.80 22.42
C ARG A 175 15.28 -9.38 21.32
N ALA A 176 15.13 -10.73 21.27
CA ALA A 176 14.20 -11.36 20.35
C ALA A 176 12.75 -10.92 20.63
N ALA A 177 12.32 -10.89 21.89
CA ALA A 177 10.99 -10.41 22.27
C ALA A 177 10.78 -8.93 21.97
N LEU A 178 11.75 -8.05 22.29
CA LEU A 178 11.64 -6.61 21.98
C LEU A 178 11.52 -6.35 20.48
N ARG A 179 12.32 -7.03 19.65
CA ARG A 179 12.22 -6.92 18.18
C ARG A 179 10.94 -7.56 17.67
N GLY A 180 10.46 -8.63 18.34
CA GLY A 180 9.14 -9.19 18.12
C GLY A 180 8.03 -8.17 18.35
N ALA A 181 8.10 -7.41 19.46
CA ALA A 181 7.12 -6.37 19.74
C ALA A 181 7.08 -5.29 18.63
N LEU A 182 8.24 -4.88 18.11
CA LEU A 182 8.31 -3.98 16.96
C LEU A 182 7.69 -4.62 15.70
N ALA A 183 7.94 -5.92 15.47
CA ALA A 183 7.34 -6.63 14.34
C ALA A 183 5.80 -6.69 14.44
N GLY A 184 5.27 -7.00 15.63
CA GLY A 184 3.83 -7.03 15.87
C GLY A 184 3.18 -5.65 15.77
N ALA A 185 3.81 -4.61 16.31
CA ALA A 185 3.32 -3.25 16.18
C ALA A 185 3.29 -2.80 14.71
N ALA A 186 4.34 -3.09 13.95
CA ALA A 186 4.39 -2.80 12.51
C ALA A 186 3.35 -3.59 11.71
N ALA A 187 3.10 -4.86 12.06
CA ALA A 187 2.06 -5.69 11.46
C ALA A 187 0.67 -5.07 11.63
N VAL A 188 0.36 -4.62 12.84
CA VAL A 188 -0.93 -3.98 13.14
C VAL A 188 -1.02 -2.60 12.48
N ALA A 189 0.05 -1.81 12.47
CA ALA A 189 0.07 -0.52 11.78
C ALA A 189 -0.20 -0.69 10.28
N ALA A 190 0.40 -1.70 9.62
CA ALA A 190 0.13 -2.02 8.22
C ALA A 190 -1.34 -2.40 7.99
N ALA A 191 -1.88 -3.34 8.78
CA ALA A 191 -3.26 -3.79 8.68
C ALA A 191 -4.26 -2.66 8.98
N LEU A 192 -3.91 -1.72 9.88
CA LEU A 192 -4.69 -0.52 10.18
C LEU A 192 -4.41 0.64 9.21
N THR A 193 -3.52 0.49 8.24
CA THR A 193 -3.41 1.35 7.06
C THR A 193 -4.30 0.80 5.93
N LYS A 194 -4.27 -0.51 5.70
CA LYS A 194 -5.17 -1.20 4.77
C LYS A 194 -5.37 -2.66 5.21
N GLN A 195 -6.62 -3.13 5.22
CA GLN A 195 -7.02 -4.40 5.83
C GLN A 195 -6.29 -5.64 5.31
N ASN A 196 -5.89 -5.66 4.04
CA ASN A 196 -5.21 -6.78 3.41
C ASN A 196 -3.68 -6.78 3.59
N LEU A 197 -3.10 -5.74 4.20
CA LEU A 197 -1.66 -5.63 4.45
C LEU A 197 -1.27 -6.39 5.72
N VAL A 198 -1.37 -7.73 5.68
CA VAL A 198 -1.11 -8.62 6.82
C VAL A 198 0.13 -9.51 6.64
N ASP A 199 0.99 -9.18 5.70
CA ASP A 199 2.17 -9.95 5.28
C ASP A 199 3.10 -10.32 6.43
N VAL A 200 3.30 -9.41 7.39
CA VAL A 200 4.10 -9.69 8.59
C VAL A 200 3.44 -10.76 9.46
N GLY A 201 2.10 -10.73 9.56
CA GLY A 201 1.33 -11.79 10.23
C GLY A 201 1.49 -13.13 9.52
N VAL A 202 1.41 -13.14 8.19
CA VAL A 202 1.64 -14.34 7.36
C VAL A 202 3.07 -14.87 7.53
N LEU A 203 4.06 -13.96 7.51
CA LEU A 203 5.47 -14.30 7.78
C LEU A 203 5.64 -14.98 9.15
N LEU A 204 5.10 -14.39 10.21
CA LEU A 204 5.17 -14.92 11.57
C LEU A 204 4.46 -16.29 11.69
N ALA A 205 3.28 -16.42 11.09
CA ALA A 205 2.52 -17.68 11.07
C ALA A 205 3.29 -18.77 10.30
N ALA A 206 3.83 -18.47 9.14
CA ALA A 206 4.63 -19.40 8.35
C ALA A 206 5.90 -19.85 9.11
N LEU A 207 6.57 -18.93 9.81
CA LEU A 207 7.70 -19.26 10.68
C LEU A 207 7.29 -20.14 11.87
N ALA A 208 6.13 -19.89 12.48
CA ALA A 208 5.61 -20.73 13.55
C ALA A 208 5.33 -22.16 13.04
N VAL A 209 4.66 -22.31 11.90
CA VAL A 209 4.36 -23.61 11.29
C VAL A 209 5.65 -24.34 10.92
N THR A 210 6.60 -23.68 10.27
CA THR A 210 7.87 -24.31 9.89
C THR A 210 8.71 -24.70 11.12
N GLY A 211 8.67 -23.87 12.19
CA GLY A 211 9.30 -24.18 13.47
C GLY A 211 8.70 -25.41 14.16
N LEU A 212 7.38 -25.50 14.19
CA LEU A 212 6.64 -26.64 14.73
C LEU A 212 6.95 -27.93 13.97
N LEU A 213 6.84 -27.90 12.64
CA LEU A 213 7.11 -29.08 11.78
C LEU A 213 8.55 -29.55 11.89
N ALA A 214 9.51 -28.63 11.99
CA ALA A 214 10.92 -28.96 12.17
C ALA A 214 11.29 -29.27 13.62
N ARG A 215 10.36 -29.18 14.58
CA ARG A 215 10.60 -29.27 16.04
C ARG A 215 11.71 -28.32 16.50
N ARG A 216 11.73 -27.11 15.95
CA ARG A 216 12.72 -26.05 16.18
C ARG A 216 12.02 -24.78 16.66
N GLY A 217 12.77 -23.79 17.10
CA GLY A 217 12.22 -22.47 17.41
C GLY A 217 12.13 -22.13 18.89
N ALA A 218 12.74 -22.93 19.76
CA ALA A 218 12.67 -22.68 21.21
C ALA A 218 13.50 -21.44 21.63
N ALA A 219 14.62 -21.18 20.94
CA ALA A 219 15.59 -20.18 21.37
C ALA A 219 15.20 -18.73 21.00
N ARG A 220 14.68 -18.51 19.81
CA ARG A 220 14.35 -17.15 19.31
C ARG A 220 12.92 -17.01 18.81
N LEU A 221 12.34 -18.03 18.20
CA LEU A 221 11.00 -17.95 17.62
C LEU A 221 9.93 -17.75 18.70
N ARG A 222 9.98 -18.48 19.83
CA ARG A 222 8.99 -18.31 20.91
C ARG A 222 9.00 -16.89 21.50
N PRO A 223 10.15 -16.33 21.93
CA PRO A 223 10.17 -14.95 22.42
C PRO A 223 9.80 -13.93 21.34
N LEU A 224 10.16 -14.14 20.05
CA LEU A 224 9.71 -13.32 18.93
C LEU A 224 8.17 -13.30 18.86
N LEU A 225 7.52 -14.48 18.86
CA LEU A 225 6.06 -14.57 18.73
C LEU A 225 5.35 -13.95 19.94
N ALA A 226 5.83 -14.20 21.16
CA ALA A 226 5.30 -13.60 22.38
C ALA A 226 5.42 -12.05 22.33
N GLY A 227 6.59 -11.56 21.91
CA GLY A 227 6.79 -10.14 21.71
C GLY A 227 5.86 -9.57 20.64
N ALA A 228 5.71 -10.26 19.49
CA ALA A 228 4.84 -9.79 18.41
C ALA A 228 3.38 -9.69 18.84
N VAL A 229 2.87 -10.65 19.60
CA VAL A 229 1.54 -10.56 20.19
C VAL A 229 1.42 -9.35 21.11
N ALA A 230 2.36 -9.16 22.03
CA ALA A 230 2.33 -8.05 22.98
C ALA A 230 2.40 -6.69 22.26
N GLY A 231 3.33 -6.53 21.31
CA GLY A 231 3.49 -5.29 20.54
C GLY A 231 2.30 -5.02 19.62
N GLY A 232 1.75 -6.05 19.00
CA GLY A 232 0.55 -5.95 18.18
C GLY A 232 -0.67 -5.52 18.99
N LEU A 233 -0.90 -6.13 20.16
CA LEU A 233 -1.99 -5.72 21.06
C LEU A 233 -1.82 -4.28 21.54
N ALA A 234 -0.62 -3.88 21.93
CA ALA A 234 -0.35 -2.51 22.33
C ALA A 234 -0.63 -1.50 21.20
N ALA A 235 -0.19 -1.78 19.97
CA ALA A 235 -0.46 -0.95 18.81
C ALA A 235 -1.95 -0.88 18.47
N LEU A 236 -2.66 -2.01 18.57
CA LEU A 236 -4.11 -2.06 18.35
C LEU A 236 -4.86 -1.20 19.39
N VAL A 237 -4.54 -1.38 20.67
CA VAL A 237 -5.16 -0.58 21.75
C VAL A 237 -4.89 0.91 21.54
N LEU A 238 -3.65 1.28 21.20
CA LEU A 238 -3.29 2.67 20.94
C LEU A 238 -4.08 3.27 19.77
N ALA A 239 -4.23 2.51 18.68
CA ALA A 239 -5.00 2.94 17.51
C ALA A 239 -6.51 3.07 17.83
N LEU A 240 -7.08 2.12 18.57
CA LEU A 240 -8.48 2.17 18.98
C LEU A 240 -8.76 3.32 19.95
N VAL A 241 -7.87 3.56 20.92
CA VAL A 241 -7.97 4.72 21.83
C VAL A 241 -7.85 6.00 21.03
N GLY A 242 -6.86 6.10 20.12
CA GLY A 242 -6.68 7.28 19.28
C GLY A 242 -7.93 7.56 18.40
N ALA A 243 -8.56 6.55 17.83
CA ALA A 243 -9.80 6.69 17.08
C ALA A 243 -10.98 7.11 17.99
N ALA A 244 -11.11 6.50 19.17
CA ALA A 244 -12.16 6.81 20.12
C ALA A 244 -12.10 8.26 20.64
N THR A 245 -10.90 8.83 20.84
CA THR A 245 -10.74 10.26 21.21
C THR A 245 -11.21 11.22 20.13
N ARG A 246 -11.39 10.74 18.88
CA ARG A 246 -11.94 11.48 17.74
C ARG A 246 -13.40 11.11 17.43
N GLY A 247 -14.07 10.38 18.32
CA GLY A 247 -15.47 10.02 18.18
C GLY A 247 -15.73 8.69 17.42
N THR A 248 -14.69 8.02 16.93
CA THR A 248 -14.82 6.73 16.23
C THR A 248 -14.79 5.58 17.22
N GLY A 249 -15.95 5.00 17.56
CA GLY A 249 -16.05 3.86 18.45
C GLY A 249 -15.57 2.55 17.83
N PRO A 250 -15.17 1.55 18.63
CA PRO A 250 -14.64 0.28 18.11
C PRO A 250 -15.69 -0.54 17.35
N VAL A 251 -16.97 -0.40 17.67
CA VAL A 251 -18.06 -1.13 16.99
C VAL A 251 -18.33 -0.52 15.61
N GLU A 252 -18.38 0.79 15.51
CA GLU A 252 -18.53 1.55 14.25
C GLU A 252 -17.34 1.26 13.35
N LEU A 253 -16.14 1.27 13.92
CA LEU A 253 -14.91 0.92 13.20
C LEU A 253 -14.94 -0.51 12.65
N TRP A 254 -15.38 -1.48 13.45
CA TRP A 254 -15.55 -2.86 13.00
C TRP A 254 -16.56 -2.97 11.85
N ARG A 255 -17.69 -2.26 11.95
CA ARG A 255 -18.70 -2.24 10.89
C ARG A 255 -18.14 -1.66 9.58
N ALA A 256 -17.42 -0.53 9.65
CA ALA A 256 -16.84 0.11 8.47
C ALA A 256 -15.72 -0.73 7.84
N VAL A 257 -14.80 -1.25 8.65
CA VAL A 257 -13.56 -1.89 8.15
C VAL A 257 -13.75 -3.37 7.80
N VAL A 258 -14.64 -4.08 8.52
CA VAL A 258 -14.82 -5.54 8.35
C VAL A 258 -16.17 -5.88 7.73
N THR A 259 -17.28 -5.44 8.36
CA THR A 259 -18.63 -5.83 7.91
C THR A 259 -18.92 -5.25 6.54
N PHE A 260 -18.68 -3.96 6.34
CA PHE A 260 -18.86 -3.30 5.05
C PHE A 260 -18.04 -3.97 3.94
N ARG A 261 -16.78 -4.34 4.21
CA ARG A 261 -15.94 -5.01 3.19
C ARG A 261 -16.50 -6.35 2.75
N SER A 262 -17.12 -7.11 3.65
CA SER A 262 -17.78 -8.36 3.28
C SER A 262 -19.04 -8.13 2.44
N GLN A 263 -19.79 -7.04 2.69
CA GLN A 263 -20.94 -6.63 1.88
C GLN A 263 -20.47 -6.12 0.51
N ALA A 264 -19.47 -5.25 0.48
CA ALA A 264 -18.88 -4.72 -0.75
C ALA A 264 -18.33 -5.83 -1.65
N GLY A 265 -17.68 -6.85 -1.08
CA GLY A 265 -17.21 -8.02 -1.83
C GLY A 265 -18.36 -8.76 -2.52
N ARG A 266 -19.51 -8.90 -1.87
CA ARG A 266 -20.72 -9.49 -2.48
C ARG A 266 -21.27 -8.62 -3.61
N VAL A 267 -21.40 -7.31 -3.38
CA VAL A 267 -21.89 -6.36 -4.41
C VAL A 267 -20.99 -6.39 -5.65
N ILE A 268 -19.65 -6.38 -5.46
CA ILE A 268 -18.70 -6.45 -6.58
C ILE A 268 -18.85 -7.79 -7.33
N ALA A 269 -18.99 -8.91 -6.61
CA ALA A 269 -19.07 -10.24 -7.21
C ALA A 269 -20.40 -10.48 -7.97
N THR A 270 -21.51 -9.86 -7.54
CA THR A 270 -22.81 -10.06 -8.17
C THR A 270 -23.10 -9.12 -9.33
N ALA A 271 -22.44 -7.97 -9.37
CA ALA A 271 -22.78 -6.91 -10.30
C ALA A 271 -21.97 -6.93 -11.61
N ASP A 272 -20.88 -7.71 -11.68
CA ASP A 272 -20.00 -7.94 -12.85
C ASP A 272 -19.87 -6.72 -13.80
N PRO A 273 -19.33 -5.60 -13.32
CA PRO A 273 -19.25 -4.41 -14.16
C PRO A 273 -18.22 -4.64 -15.30
N PRO A 274 -18.57 -4.37 -16.55
CA PRO A 274 -17.66 -4.52 -17.71
C PRO A 274 -16.30 -3.85 -17.47
N SER A 275 -16.31 -2.71 -16.80
CA SER A 275 -15.09 -1.97 -16.43
C SER A 275 -14.13 -2.73 -15.48
N SER A 276 -14.57 -3.75 -14.75
CA SER A 276 -13.68 -4.57 -13.91
C SER A 276 -12.83 -5.52 -14.72
N ALA A 277 -13.37 -6.10 -15.79
CA ALA A 277 -12.62 -6.96 -16.72
C ALA A 277 -11.54 -6.14 -17.44
N ASP A 278 -11.87 -4.95 -17.93
CA ASP A 278 -10.91 -4.07 -18.58
C ASP A 278 -9.79 -3.66 -17.62
N ARG A 279 -10.12 -3.28 -16.39
CA ARG A 279 -9.12 -2.96 -15.36
C ARG A 279 -8.23 -4.15 -15.02
N PHE A 280 -8.78 -5.36 -14.97
CA PHE A 280 -7.99 -6.58 -14.76
C PHE A 280 -6.96 -6.77 -15.88
N VAL A 281 -7.36 -6.62 -17.15
CA VAL A 281 -6.45 -6.70 -18.30
C VAL A 281 -5.37 -5.63 -18.22
N VAL A 282 -5.73 -4.38 -17.93
CA VAL A 282 -4.78 -3.27 -17.77
C VAL A 282 -3.79 -3.57 -16.63
N MET A 283 -4.26 -4.06 -15.48
CA MET A 283 -3.42 -4.42 -14.34
C MET A 283 -2.47 -5.58 -14.70
N LEU A 284 -2.95 -6.59 -15.44
CA LEU A 284 -2.11 -7.71 -15.88
C LEU A 284 -1.02 -7.23 -16.86
N VAL A 285 -1.39 -6.38 -17.82
CA VAL A 285 -0.43 -5.76 -18.75
C VAL A 285 0.60 -4.94 -18.00
N ALA A 286 0.18 -4.12 -17.03
CA ALA A 286 1.06 -3.33 -16.19
C ALA A 286 2.02 -4.21 -15.38
N LEU A 287 1.52 -5.30 -14.78
CA LEU A 287 2.35 -6.29 -14.07
C LEU A 287 3.41 -6.90 -14.98
N LEU A 288 3.04 -7.33 -16.18
CA LEU A 288 3.98 -7.91 -17.15
C LEU A 288 4.99 -6.85 -17.63
N ALA A 289 4.53 -5.66 -17.97
CA ALA A 289 5.36 -4.55 -18.43
C ALA A 289 6.34 -4.06 -17.36
N SER A 290 6.00 -4.15 -16.08
CA SER A 290 6.87 -3.73 -14.96
C SER A 290 8.17 -4.52 -14.86
N GLY A 291 8.25 -5.72 -15.45
CA GLY A 291 9.38 -6.64 -15.30
C GLY A 291 9.37 -7.43 -13.97
N ALA A 292 8.41 -7.21 -13.08
CA ALA A 292 8.32 -7.94 -11.81
C ALA A 292 8.23 -9.46 -11.96
N PRO A 293 7.44 -10.03 -12.91
CA PRO A 293 7.41 -11.47 -13.15
C PRO A 293 8.77 -12.00 -13.65
N LEU A 294 9.46 -11.27 -14.51
CA LEU A 294 10.79 -11.64 -14.98
C LEU A 294 11.81 -11.62 -13.85
N LEU A 295 11.74 -10.62 -12.98
CA LEU A 295 12.57 -10.53 -11.78
C LEU A 295 12.33 -11.72 -10.85
N LEU A 296 11.08 -12.05 -10.54
CA LEU A 296 10.72 -13.22 -9.73
C LEU A 296 11.20 -14.53 -10.37
N ALA A 297 11.01 -14.70 -11.68
CA ALA A 297 11.49 -15.89 -12.40
C ALA A 297 13.02 -16.04 -12.32
N ALA A 298 13.76 -14.94 -12.39
CA ALA A 298 15.23 -14.94 -12.25
C ALA A 298 15.68 -15.24 -10.80
N LEU A 299 14.90 -14.84 -9.79
CA LEU A 299 15.18 -15.03 -8.37
C LEU A 299 14.77 -16.44 -7.86
N ALA A 300 13.67 -16.99 -8.35
CA ALA A 300 13.06 -18.24 -7.88
C ALA A 300 14.00 -19.45 -7.81
N PRO A 301 14.92 -19.69 -8.78
CA PRO A 301 15.87 -20.80 -8.69
C PRO A 301 16.78 -20.75 -7.45
N SER A 302 16.98 -19.57 -6.86
CA SER A 302 17.79 -19.39 -5.66
C SER A 302 17.10 -19.94 -4.42
N LEU A 303 15.77 -20.08 -4.42
CA LEU A 303 14.97 -20.61 -3.31
C LEU A 303 14.83 -22.14 -3.34
N ARG A 304 15.42 -22.83 -4.32
CA ARG A 304 15.42 -24.30 -4.35
C ARG A 304 16.19 -24.92 -3.18
N ARG A 305 17.13 -24.19 -2.60
CA ARG A 305 17.91 -24.62 -1.43
C ARG A 305 17.36 -23.98 -0.17
N ALA A 306 17.39 -24.71 0.94
CA ALA A 306 16.99 -24.21 2.24
C ALA A 306 17.81 -22.96 2.62
N VAL A 307 17.12 -21.91 3.10
CA VAL A 307 17.71 -20.66 3.57
C VAL A 307 17.52 -20.59 5.08
N LEU A 308 18.47 -21.19 5.81
CA LEU A 308 18.39 -21.29 7.26
C LEU A 308 18.90 -20.01 7.93
N LEU A 309 18.16 -19.48 8.90
CA LEU A 309 18.50 -18.28 9.66
C LEU A 309 18.40 -18.50 11.16
N GLY A 310 19.26 -17.80 11.90
CA GLY A 310 19.29 -17.76 13.35
C GLY A 310 19.74 -19.07 14.01
N PRO A 311 19.83 -19.13 15.35
CA PRO A 311 20.20 -20.33 16.11
C PRO A 311 19.16 -21.44 15.96
N ASP A 312 17.89 -21.09 15.74
CA ASP A 312 16.81 -22.05 15.51
C ASP A 312 16.86 -22.69 14.11
N ARG A 313 17.73 -22.20 13.22
CA ARG A 313 17.92 -22.68 11.84
C ARG A 313 16.60 -22.84 11.08
N LEU A 314 15.73 -21.81 11.15
CA LEU A 314 14.46 -21.80 10.46
C LEU A 314 14.66 -21.56 8.97
N ASP A 315 13.91 -22.29 8.15
CA ASP A 315 13.97 -22.16 6.70
C ASP A 315 13.01 -21.06 6.22
N LEU A 316 13.58 -19.94 5.81
CA LEU A 316 12.84 -18.75 5.41
C LEU A 316 12.17 -18.85 4.03
N ARG A 317 12.53 -19.85 3.19
CA ARG A 317 11.97 -19.95 1.84
C ARG A 317 10.46 -20.18 1.86
N TRP A 318 9.97 -20.99 2.79
CA TRP A 318 8.54 -21.26 2.93
C TRP A 318 7.77 -20.04 3.44
N ALA A 319 8.38 -19.28 4.34
CA ALA A 319 7.80 -18.05 4.83
C ALA A 319 7.75 -16.99 3.72
N ALA A 320 8.80 -16.87 2.90
CA ALA A 320 8.80 -15.96 1.73
C ALA A 320 7.77 -16.39 0.67
N ALA A 321 7.64 -17.70 0.43
CA ALA A 321 6.63 -18.23 -0.48
C ALA A 321 5.21 -17.96 0.03
N ALA A 322 4.97 -18.10 1.34
CA ALA A 322 3.66 -17.81 1.94
C ALA A 322 3.30 -16.33 1.84
N VAL A 323 4.25 -15.43 2.11
CA VAL A 323 4.04 -13.98 1.95
C VAL A 323 3.69 -13.65 0.49
N LEU A 324 4.50 -14.08 -0.47
CA LEU A 324 4.26 -13.82 -1.88
C LEU A 324 2.92 -14.42 -2.36
N ALA A 325 2.58 -15.63 -1.90
CA ALA A 325 1.29 -16.25 -2.21
C ALA A 325 0.12 -15.42 -1.66
N TRP A 326 0.23 -14.92 -0.42
CA TRP A 326 -0.76 -14.03 0.18
C TRP A 326 -0.95 -12.75 -0.63
N GLU A 327 0.15 -12.09 -1.00
CA GLU A 327 0.14 -10.88 -1.82
C GLU A 327 -0.55 -11.13 -3.18
N CYS A 328 -0.22 -12.23 -3.86
CA CYS A 328 -0.88 -12.62 -5.10
C CYS A 328 -2.38 -12.86 -4.90
N VAL A 329 -2.79 -13.52 -3.80
CA VAL A 329 -4.20 -13.71 -3.45
C VAL A 329 -4.86 -12.35 -3.18
N GLY A 330 -4.20 -11.44 -2.46
CA GLY A 330 -4.71 -10.10 -2.17
C GLY A 330 -4.97 -9.29 -3.44
N VAL A 331 -4.06 -9.35 -4.42
CA VAL A 331 -4.24 -8.72 -5.73
C VAL A 331 -5.38 -9.37 -6.52
N ALA A 332 -5.43 -10.70 -6.59
CA ALA A 332 -6.43 -11.44 -7.35
C ALA A 332 -7.85 -11.29 -6.79
N LEU A 333 -8.00 -11.26 -5.46
CA LEU A 333 -9.29 -11.10 -4.77
C LEU A 333 -9.71 -9.63 -4.57
N GLY A 334 -8.92 -8.66 -5.03
CA GLY A 334 -9.21 -7.24 -4.90
C GLY A 334 -10.49 -6.79 -5.62
N GLY A 335 -10.94 -7.52 -6.64
CA GLY A 335 -12.21 -7.34 -7.36
C GLY A 335 -12.28 -6.09 -8.24
N SER A 336 -11.73 -4.96 -7.80
CA SER A 336 -11.73 -3.70 -8.55
C SER A 336 -10.52 -3.50 -9.46
N TYR A 337 -9.45 -4.25 -9.25
CA TYR A 337 -8.24 -4.35 -10.08
C TYR A 337 -7.53 -3.03 -10.40
N TRP A 338 -7.35 -2.18 -9.40
CA TRP A 338 -6.60 -0.94 -9.51
C TRP A 338 -5.09 -1.19 -9.57
N LEU A 339 -4.34 -0.39 -10.32
CA LEU A 339 -2.88 -0.54 -10.49
C LEU A 339 -2.12 -0.52 -9.16
N HIS A 340 -2.54 0.28 -8.20
CA HIS A 340 -1.90 0.37 -6.90
C HIS A 340 -1.97 -0.92 -6.06
N TYR A 341 -2.86 -1.87 -6.39
CA TYR A 341 -2.85 -3.19 -5.75
C TYR A 341 -1.53 -3.93 -5.98
N LEU A 342 -0.86 -3.68 -7.12
CA LEU A 342 0.44 -4.29 -7.43
C LEU A 342 1.54 -3.83 -6.47
N THR A 343 1.41 -2.66 -5.82
CA THR A 343 2.35 -2.20 -4.79
C THR A 343 2.39 -3.15 -3.59
N GLY A 344 1.29 -3.86 -3.32
CA GLY A 344 1.22 -4.92 -2.31
C GLY A 344 2.13 -6.13 -2.57
N LEU A 345 2.68 -6.30 -3.80
CA LEU A 345 3.63 -7.38 -4.12
C LEU A 345 5.08 -7.04 -3.72
N VAL A 346 5.36 -5.78 -3.40
CA VAL A 346 6.74 -5.30 -3.14
C VAL A 346 7.39 -6.01 -1.95
N PRO A 347 6.75 -6.20 -0.78
CA PRO A 347 7.38 -6.82 0.37
C PRO A 347 7.82 -8.26 0.10
N GLY A 348 7.00 -9.08 -0.55
CA GLY A 348 7.33 -10.45 -0.92
C GLY A 348 8.47 -10.52 -1.93
N ILE A 349 8.43 -9.68 -2.98
CA ILE A 349 9.52 -9.59 -3.96
C ILE A 349 10.84 -9.18 -3.29
N VAL A 350 10.80 -8.19 -2.39
CA VAL A 350 11.96 -7.76 -1.60
C VAL A 350 12.50 -8.89 -0.75
N LEU A 351 11.64 -9.64 -0.06
CA LEU A 351 12.07 -10.77 0.77
C LEU A 351 12.70 -11.86 -0.09
N VAL A 352 12.11 -12.21 -1.23
CA VAL A 352 12.67 -13.20 -2.18
C VAL A 352 14.04 -12.73 -2.71
N ALA A 353 14.18 -11.46 -3.08
CA ALA A 353 15.44 -10.87 -3.53
C ALA A 353 16.53 -10.92 -2.44
N ALA A 354 16.16 -10.61 -1.21
CA ALA A 354 17.04 -10.69 -0.04
C ALA A 354 17.55 -12.11 0.21
N LEU A 355 16.68 -13.12 0.12
CA LEU A 355 17.04 -14.53 0.32
C LEU A 355 17.88 -15.06 -0.85
N ALA A 356 17.59 -14.65 -2.08
CA ALA A 356 18.35 -15.03 -3.26
C ALA A 356 19.82 -14.57 -3.21
N ALA A 357 20.09 -13.47 -2.52
CA ALA A 357 21.45 -12.96 -2.32
C ALA A 357 22.38 -13.91 -1.51
N ARG A 358 21.84 -14.89 -0.79
CA ARG A 358 22.62 -15.92 -0.06
C ARG A 358 23.17 -17.01 -0.96
N THR A 359 22.70 -17.10 -2.19
CA THR A 359 23.19 -18.12 -3.14
C THR A 359 24.65 -17.84 -3.48
N PRO A 360 25.55 -18.86 -3.39
CA PRO A 360 26.97 -18.66 -3.65
C PRO A 360 27.28 -18.11 -5.06
N PRO A 361 28.38 -17.37 -5.22
CA PRO A 361 28.81 -16.80 -6.50
C PRO A 361 29.08 -17.80 -7.65
N ARG A 362 29.18 -19.09 -7.32
CA ARG A 362 29.44 -20.19 -8.26
C ARG A 362 28.24 -20.55 -9.15
N SER A 363 27.25 -19.69 -9.24
CA SER A 363 26.18 -19.85 -10.22
C SER A 363 26.73 -19.71 -11.64
N PRO A 364 26.24 -20.49 -12.63
CA PRO A 364 26.60 -20.37 -14.03
C PRO A 364 26.49 -18.92 -14.53
N GLY A 365 27.39 -18.48 -15.42
CA GLY A 365 27.43 -17.09 -15.92
C GLY A 365 26.08 -16.62 -16.50
N TRP A 366 25.31 -17.53 -17.09
CA TRP A 366 23.97 -17.23 -17.59
C TRP A 366 22.97 -16.78 -16.50
N ARG A 367 23.02 -17.37 -15.29
CA ARG A 367 22.16 -16.94 -14.17
C ARG A 367 22.48 -15.53 -13.70
N ARG A 368 23.75 -15.18 -13.64
CA ARG A 368 24.18 -13.82 -13.32
C ARG A 368 23.67 -12.84 -14.36
N ARG A 369 23.80 -13.20 -15.66
CA ARG A 369 23.26 -12.38 -16.76
C ARG A 369 21.76 -12.23 -16.64
N ALA A 370 21.02 -13.31 -16.43
CA ALA A 370 19.55 -13.26 -16.26
C ALA A 370 19.12 -12.34 -15.11
N LEU A 371 19.79 -12.40 -13.94
CA LEU A 371 19.52 -11.48 -12.83
C LEU A 371 19.82 -10.02 -13.20
N VAL A 372 20.97 -9.75 -13.80
CA VAL A 372 21.33 -8.38 -14.22
C VAL A 372 20.32 -7.86 -15.24
N THR A 373 19.96 -8.68 -16.23
CA THR A 373 18.96 -8.31 -17.25
C THR A 373 17.59 -8.06 -16.61
N ALA A 374 17.16 -8.89 -15.66
CA ALA A 374 15.88 -8.70 -14.99
C ALA A 374 15.85 -7.40 -14.19
N TYR A 375 16.87 -7.10 -13.39
CA TYR A 375 16.94 -5.84 -12.64
C TYR A 375 17.04 -4.62 -13.58
N ALA A 376 17.87 -4.70 -14.61
CA ALA A 376 17.99 -3.62 -15.59
C ALA A 376 16.68 -3.40 -16.36
N GLY A 377 16.00 -4.48 -16.75
CA GLY A 377 14.70 -4.42 -17.42
C GLY A 377 13.62 -3.79 -16.53
N THR A 378 13.54 -4.20 -15.26
CA THR A 378 12.58 -3.61 -14.30
C THR A 378 12.87 -2.12 -14.06
N ALA A 379 14.14 -1.75 -13.89
CA ALA A 379 14.51 -0.35 -13.71
C ALA A 379 14.26 0.50 -14.96
N LEU A 380 14.57 -0.04 -16.15
CA LEU A 380 14.29 0.62 -17.43
C LEU A 380 12.78 0.79 -17.63
N SER A 381 11.99 -0.25 -17.36
CA SER A 381 10.52 -0.17 -17.42
C SER A 381 9.99 0.94 -16.52
N ALA A 382 10.46 1.03 -15.28
CA ALA A 382 10.05 2.09 -14.36
C ALA A 382 10.43 3.48 -14.91
N ALA A 383 11.64 3.65 -15.41
CA ALA A 383 12.11 4.92 -15.99
C ALA A 383 11.28 5.33 -17.22
N VAL A 384 11.00 4.38 -18.12
CA VAL A 384 10.16 4.60 -19.30
C VAL A 384 8.74 4.97 -18.90
N ALA A 385 8.15 4.26 -17.93
CA ALA A 385 6.79 4.56 -17.46
C ALA A 385 6.71 5.95 -16.80
N VAL A 386 7.70 6.34 -15.98
CA VAL A 386 7.78 7.69 -15.39
C VAL A 386 7.90 8.73 -16.49
N GLY A 387 8.79 8.54 -17.48
CA GLY A 387 8.97 9.44 -18.60
C GLY A 387 7.70 9.57 -19.44
N TRP A 388 7.02 8.43 -19.72
CA TRP A 388 5.78 8.42 -20.47
C TRP A 388 4.67 9.22 -19.81
N VAL A 389 4.37 8.94 -18.52
CA VAL A 389 3.33 9.68 -17.77
C VAL A 389 3.77 11.14 -17.52
N GLY A 390 5.09 11.41 -17.49
CA GLY A 390 5.62 12.77 -17.41
C GLY A 390 5.21 13.64 -18.60
N VAL A 391 5.21 13.07 -19.81
CA VAL A 391 4.85 13.78 -21.06
C VAL A 391 3.40 13.56 -21.51
N HIS A 392 2.74 12.51 -21.00
CA HIS A 392 1.32 12.24 -21.21
C HIS A 392 0.61 12.21 -19.84
N PRO A 393 0.29 13.37 -19.28
CA PRO A 393 -0.34 13.43 -17.96
C PRO A 393 -1.71 12.75 -17.99
N ILE A 394 -2.06 12.13 -16.86
CA ILE A 394 -3.40 11.57 -16.67
C ILE A 394 -4.37 12.76 -16.61
N GLU A 395 -5.24 12.86 -17.59
CA GLU A 395 -6.28 13.89 -17.63
C GLU A 395 -7.33 13.60 -16.55
N ARG A 396 -7.73 14.66 -15.86
CA ARG A 396 -8.77 14.64 -14.84
C ARG A 396 -9.84 15.65 -15.22
N SER A 397 -10.64 15.27 -16.22
CA SER A 397 -11.67 16.13 -16.78
C SER A 397 -12.72 16.55 -15.75
N GLU A 398 -12.93 15.74 -14.71
CA GLU A 398 -13.83 16.04 -13.59
C GLU A 398 -13.44 17.32 -12.84
N LEU A 399 -12.16 17.69 -12.81
CA LEU A 399 -11.70 18.91 -12.14
C LEU A 399 -12.11 20.20 -12.85
N ALA A 400 -12.52 20.13 -14.12
CA ALA A 400 -13.16 21.27 -14.77
C ALA A 400 -14.49 21.66 -14.07
N VAL A 401 -15.17 20.66 -13.48
CA VAL A 401 -16.38 20.92 -12.68
C VAL A 401 -16.03 21.67 -11.40
N SER A 402 -14.92 21.32 -10.73
CA SER A 402 -14.52 22.05 -9.53
C SER A 402 -14.18 23.50 -9.82
N ALA A 403 -13.49 23.78 -10.93
CA ALA A 403 -13.23 25.16 -11.37
C ALA A 403 -14.54 25.92 -11.65
N TRP A 404 -15.47 25.28 -12.33
CA TRP A 404 -16.80 25.87 -12.59
C TRP A 404 -17.56 26.17 -11.28
N LEU A 405 -17.53 25.24 -10.31
CA LEU A 405 -18.17 25.42 -9.00
C LEU A 405 -17.52 26.57 -8.20
N VAL A 406 -16.22 26.74 -8.26
CA VAL A 406 -15.51 27.87 -7.64
C VAL A 406 -15.95 29.19 -8.22
N ASP A 407 -16.07 29.27 -9.57
CA ASP A 407 -16.43 30.48 -10.27
C ASP A 407 -17.90 30.92 -10.07
N HIS A 408 -18.81 29.94 -9.82
CA HIS A 408 -20.27 30.21 -9.73
C HIS A 408 -20.81 30.03 -8.32
N GLY A 409 -20.06 29.35 -7.43
CA GLY A 409 -20.45 29.10 -6.05
C GLY A 409 -20.27 30.33 -5.14
N ARG A 410 -20.91 30.27 -3.99
CA ARG A 410 -20.82 31.29 -2.93
C ARG A 410 -20.20 30.67 -1.67
N PRO A 411 -19.59 31.49 -0.82
CA PRO A 411 -19.15 31.00 0.48
C PRO A 411 -20.29 30.32 1.25
N GLY A 412 -20.07 29.08 1.70
CA GLY A 412 -21.06 28.30 2.40
C GLY A 412 -21.95 27.40 1.52
N ASP A 413 -21.82 27.47 0.20
CA ASP A 413 -22.48 26.51 -0.69
C ASP A 413 -21.95 25.09 -0.45
N THR A 414 -22.86 24.13 -0.58
CA THR A 414 -22.55 22.71 -0.48
C THR A 414 -22.87 22.00 -1.80
N ALA A 415 -22.20 20.88 -2.05
CA ALA A 415 -22.42 20.12 -3.26
C ALA A 415 -22.50 18.62 -2.97
N VAL A 416 -23.28 17.89 -3.78
CA VAL A 416 -23.21 16.44 -3.90
C VAL A 416 -22.67 16.11 -5.29
N VAL A 417 -21.61 15.29 -5.35
CA VAL A 417 -21.05 14.76 -6.60
C VAL A 417 -21.42 13.28 -6.70
N ALA A 418 -22.30 12.95 -7.60
CA ALA A 418 -22.85 11.60 -7.76
C ALA A 418 -22.22 10.89 -8.97
N PHE A 419 -21.44 9.83 -8.80
CA PHE A 419 -20.88 9.26 -7.58
C PHE A 419 -19.42 8.89 -7.86
N GLY A 420 -18.47 9.26 -6.96
CA GLY A 420 -17.13 8.67 -6.98
C GLY A 420 -15.97 9.60 -7.27
N GLU A 421 -16.21 10.90 -7.44
CA GLU A 421 -15.17 11.94 -7.65
C GLU A 421 -15.15 12.96 -6.49
N PRO A 422 -14.81 12.53 -5.26
CA PRO A 422 -14.72 13.45 -4.12
C PRO A 422 -13.61 14.50 -4.26
N ASN A 423 -12.65 14.30 -5.16
CA ASN A 423 -11.66 15.30 -5.52
C ASN A 423 -12.28 16.59 -6.08
N VAL A 424 -13.46 16.50 -6.72
CA VAL A 424 -14.20 17.68 -7.17
C VAL A 424 -14.62 18.54 -5.98
N LEU A 425 -15.16 17.93 -4.93
CA LEU A 425 -15.54 18.65 -3.69
C LEU A 425 -14.30 19.27 -3.01
N TRP A 426 -13.23 18.48 -2.88
CA TRP A 426 -12.00 18.94 -2.24
C TRP A 426 -11.40 20.13 -3.03
N ALA A 427 -11.31 20.04 -4.35
CA ALA A 427 -10.75 21.09 -5.19
C ALA A 427 -11.63 22.34 -5.26
N ALA A 428 -12.96 22.18 -5.12
CA ALA A 428 -13.90 23.30 -5.02
C ALA A 428 -13.96 23.93 -3.62
N GLY A 429 -13.35 23.33 -2.61
CA GLY A 429 -13.45 23.78 -1.22
C GLY A 429 -14.87 23.65 -0.64
N MET A 430 -15.66 22.73 -1.18
CA MET A 430 -17.06 22.52 -0.78
C MET A 430 -17.22 21.27 0.07
N SER A 431 -18.17 21.30 1.02
CA SER A 431 -18.61 20.14 1.77
C SER A 431 -19.85 19.50 1.13
N SER A 432 -20.08 18.21 1.46
CA SER A 432 -21.26 17.48 1.04
C SER A 432 -22.17 17.25 2.25
N PRO A 433 -23.50 17.45 2.15
CA PRO A 433 -24.44 17.02 3.15
C PRO A 433 -24.80 15.51 3.04
N TYR A 434 -24.32 14.83 1.99
CA TYR A 434 -24.48 13.40 1.77
C TYR A 434 -23.25 12.65 2.27
N GLU A 435 -23.45 11.63 3.08
CA GLU A 435 -22.41 10.88 3.77
C GLU A 435 -21.47 10.13 2.81
N GLN A 436 -22.02 9.64 1.67
CA GLN A 436 -21.32 8.74 0.77
C GLN A 436 -20.55 9.52 -0.31
N LEU A 437 -19.22 9.57 -0.20
CA LEU A 437 -18.36 10.27 -1.17
C LEU A 437 -17.92 9.40 -2.35
N TRP A 438 -17.92 8.08 -2.20
CA TRP A 438 -17.47 7.13 -3.24
C TRP A 438 -18.60 6.24 -3.72
N SER A 439 -18.51 5.80 -4.95
CA SER A 439 -19.53 4.99 -5.59
C SER A 439 -19.76 3.63 -4.93
N LEU A 440 -18.74 2.97 -4.38
CA LEU A 440 -18.91 1.68 -3.72
C LEU A 440 -19.70 1.78 -2.42
N PRO A 441 -19.44 2.74 -1.52
CA PRO A 441 -20.31 3.01 -0.38
C PRO A 441 -21.78 3.25 -0.76
N VAL A 442 -22.08 4.04 -1.78
CA VAL A 442 -23.45 4.24 -2.26
C VAL A 442 -24.11 2.92 -2.63
N ARG A 443 -23.47 2.08 -3.44
CA ARG A 443 -24.00 0.79 -3.89
C ARG A 443 -24.22 -0.21 -2.77
N VAL A 444 -23.52 -0.10 -1.67
CA VAL A 444 -23.63 -0.98 -0.51
C VAL A 444 -24.65 -0.46 0.51
N SER A 445 -24.62 0.85 0.79
CA SER A 445 -25.36 1.45 1.88
C SER A 445 -26.66 2.13 1.43
N ASP A 446 -26.68 2.70 0.24
CA ASP A 446 -27.84 3.45 -0.31
C ASP A 446 -28.09 3.10 -1.81
N PRO A 447 -28.26 1.80 -2.16
CA PRO A 447 -28.40 1.38 -3.56
C PRO A 447 -29.68 1.93 -4.23
N ASP A 448 -30.72 2.21 -3.46
CA ASP A 448 -32.01 2.78 -3.91
C ASP A 448 -32.05 4.32 -3.76
N LEU A 449 -30.94 4.96 -3.42
CA LEU A 449 -30.79 6.41 -3.21
C LEU A 449 -31.81 7.06 -2.27
N ARG A 450 -32.32 6.31 -1.28
CA ARG A 450 -33.30 6.84 -0.30
C ARG A 450 -32.69 7.86 0.66
N GLU A 451 -31.44 7.61 1.08
CA GLU A 451 -30.68 8.55 1.90
C GLU A 451 -30.40 9.83 1.11
N LEU A 452 -29.94 9.70 -0.16
CA LEU A 452 -29.75 10.86 -1.04
C LEU A 452 -31.06 11.62 -1.23
N ALA A 453 -32.19 10.95 -1.51
CA ALA A 453 -33.50 11.59 -1.65
C ALA A 453 -33.86 12.42 -0.41
N ALA A 454 -33.68 11.84 0.80
CA ALA A 454 -33.92 12.56 2.04
C ALA A 454 -33.02 13.80 2.23
N VAL A 455 -31.77 13.73 1.77
CA VAL A 455 -30.85 14.89 1.75
C VAL A 455 -31.36 15.95 0.77
N LEU A 456 -31.78 15.57 -0.45
CA LEU A 456 -32.25 16.48 -1.47
C LEU A 456 -33.60 17.15 -1.12
N GLU A 457 -34.44 16.50 -0.32
CA GLU A 457 -35.71 17.05 0.16
C GLU A 457 -35.56 17.83 1.48
N GLY A 458 -34.50 17.55 2.24
CA GLY A 458 -34.32 18.01 3.59
C GLY A 458 -33.84 19.46 3.73
N PRO A 459 -33.74 19.97 4.98
CA PRO A 459 -33.27 21.32 5.27
C PRO A 459 -31.80 21.55 4.96
N ARG A 460 -30.99 20.51 4.89
CA ARG A 460 -29.57 20.56 4.49
C ARG A 460 -29.35 20.26 3.01
N ARG A 461 -30.36 20.56 2.18
CA ARG A 461 -30.29 20.37 0.74
C ARG A 461 -29.07 21.06 0.15
N PRO A 462 -28.23 20.37 -0.67
CA PRO A 462 -27.07 20.98 -1.30
C PRO A 462 -27.45 22.06 -2.31
N THR A 463 -26.65 23.09 -2.41
CA THR A 463 -26.81 24.12 -3.45
C THR A 463 -26.60 23.50 -4.83
N TRP A 464 -25.61 22.62 -4.94
CA TRP A 464 -25.19 22.03 -6.20
C TRP A 464 -25.33 20.48 -6.16
N LEU A 465 -25.89 19.93 -7.23
CA LEU A 465 -25.86 18.50 -7.52
C LEU A 465 -25.11 18.30 -8.85
N VAL A 466 -24.03 17.53 -8.80
CA VAL A 466 -23.20 17.20 -9.97
C VAL A 466 -23.42 15.72 -10.31
N VAL A 467 -23.77 15.43 -11.54
CA VAL A 467 -24.10 14.09 -12.02
C VAL A 467 -23.24 13.74 -13.24
N ALA A 468 -22.60 12.60 -13.24
CA ALA A 468 -21.91 12.09 -14.41
C ALA A 468 -22.94 11.74 -15.51
N GLY A 469 -22.83 12.40 -16.66
CA GLY A 469 -23.86 12.29 -17.69
C GLY A 469 -25.13 13.11 -17.34
N ARG A 470 -26.29 12.50 -17.47
CA ARG A 470 -27.60 13.19 -17.30
C ARG A 470 -28.55 12.54 -16.29
N SER A 471 -28.18 11.42 -15.70
CA SER A 471 -29.04 10.68 -14.77
C SER A 471 -28.21 10.17 -13.60
N LEU A 472 -28.86 10.02 -12.44
CA LEU A 472 -28.30 9.34 -11.28
C LEU A 472 -28.16 7.82 -11.50
N LEU A 473 -28.76 7.27 -12.57
CA LEU A 473 -28.65 5.87 -12.92
C LEU A 473 -27.20 5.51 -13.22
N THR A 474 -26.69 4.58 -12.45
CA THR A 474 -25.37 4.00 -12.67
C THR A 474 -25.39 2.54 -12.23
N TRP A 475 -24.36 1.79 -12.58
CA TRP A 475 -24.22 0.41 -12.19
C TRP A 475 -24.44 0.19 -10.68
N GLY A 476 -25.41 -0.71 -10.35
CA GLY A 476 -25.74 -1.09 -8.98
C GLY A 476 -26.41 0.00 -8.14
N VAL A 477 -27.03 0.98 -8.77
CA VAL A 477 -27.78 2.06 -8.14
C VAL A 477 -29.11 2.23 -8.86
N ASP A 478 -30.21 2.26 -8.10
CA ASP A 478 -31.56 2.57 -8.58
C ASP A 478 -31.91 4.03 -8.21
N PRO A 479 -32.12 4.93 -9.18
CA PRO A 479 -32.38 6.34 -8.90
C PRO A 479 -33.84 6.69 -8.58
N ASP A 480 -34.77 5.76 -8.65
CA ASP A 480 -36.23 6.02 -8.60
C ASP A 480 -36.66 6.82 -7.37
N ALA A 481 -35.99 6.62 -6.20
CA ALA A 481 -36.32 7.37 -5.00
C ALA A 481 -35.81 8.82 -5.03
N ALA A 482 -34.68 9.10 -5.69
CA ALA A 482 -34.07 10.44 -5.70
C ALA A 482 -34.46 11.30 -6.90
N GLU A 483 -34.81 10.71 -8.05
CA GLU A 483 -35.19 11.45 -9.26
C GLU A 483 -36.36 12.43 -9.05
N PRO A 484 -37.46 12.09 -8.32
CA PRO A 484 -38.52 13.06 -8.03
C PRO A 484 -38.03 14.29 -7.28
N ALA A 485 -37.14 14.14 -6.31
CA ALA A 485 -36.55 15.24 -5.55
C ALA A 485 -35.65 16.12 -6.45
N VAL A 486 -34.90 15.52 -7.36
CA VAL A 486 -34.08 16.25 -8.35
C VAL A 486 -35.01 17.07 -9.27
N ALA A 487 -36.05 16.44 -9.83
CA ALA A 487 -37.00 17.11 -10.73
C ALA A 487 -37.75 18.27 -10.06
N ALA A 488 -38.13 18.09 -8.78
CA ALA A 488 -38.87 19.10 -8.03
C ALA A 488 -37.99 20.29 -7.61
N HIS A 489 -36.76 20.03 -7.20
CA HIS A 489 -35.94 21.01 -6.48
C HIS A 489 -34.72 21.52 -7.23
N TYR A 490 -34.34 20.91 -8.36
CA TYR A 490 -33.15 21.30 -9.10
C TYR A 490 -33.47 21.73 -10.53
N ARG A 491 -32.56 22.51 -11.11
CA ARG A 491 -32.56 22.86 -12.54
C ARG A 491 -31.15 22.64 -13.09
N GLU A 492 -31.04 22.17 -14.30
CA GLU A 492 -29.79 22.13 -15.04
C GLU A 492 -29.32 23.57 -15.34
N VAL A 493 -28.06 23.84 -15.02
CA VAL A 493 -27.45 25.18 -15.26
C VAL A 493 -26.23 25.10 -16.16
N ALA A 494 -25.54 23.93 -16.21
CA ALA A 494 -24.39 23.73 -17.09
C ALA A 494 -24.14 22.24 -17.36
N VAL A 495 -23.41 21.98 -18.46
CA VAL A 495 -22.75 20.69 -18.70
C VAL A 495 -21.27 20.97 -18.86
N VAL A 496 -20.45 20.43 -17.97
CA VAL A 496 -19.01 20.67 -17.90
C VAL A 496 -18.27 19.35 -17.98
N ALA A 497 -17.45 19.17 -19.00
CA ALA A 497 -16.64 17.96 -19.20
C ALA A 497 -17.43 16.64 -19.12
N GLY A 498 -18.68 16.64 -19.58
CA GLY A 498 -19.58 15.47 -19.55
C GLY A 498 -20.36 15.28 -18.25
N TYR A 499 -20.20 16.18 -17.27
CA TYR A 499 -21.00 16.22 -16.05
C TYR A 499 -22.12 17.26 -16.15
N THR A 500 -23.32 16.90 -15.76
CA THR A 500 -24.43 17.82 -15.61
C THR A 500 -24.37 18.50 -14.24
N VAL A 501 -24.34 19.80 -14.21
CA VAL A 501 -24.36 20.60 -12.98
C VAL A 501 -25.79 21.15 -12.80
N LEU A 502 -26.38 20.82 -11.66
CA LEU A 502 -27.71 21.26 -11.29
C LEU A 502 -27.64 22.19 -10.08
N GLU A 503 -28.40 23.27 -10.11
CA GLU A 503 -28.55 24.23 -9.01
C GLU A 503 -29.93 24.06 -8.36
N VAL A 504 -29.98 24.17 -7.03
CA VAL A 504 -31.23 24.17 -6.29
C VAL A 504 -32.14 25.33 -6.74
N ARG A 505 -33.42 25.07 -6.99
CA ARG A 505 -34.43 26.11 -7.26
C ARG A 505 -34.69 26.87 -5.98
N ARG A 506 -34.58 28.19 -6.01
CA ARG A 506 -34.86 29.08 -4.88
C ARG A 506 -36.35 29.40 -4.81
#